data_d7db1c9fff44e9542b217524e289aeee
#
_entry.id   d7db1c9fff44e9542b217524e289aeee
#
_cell.length_a   1.000
_cell.length_b   1.000
_cell.length_c   1.000
_cell.angle_alpha   90.00
_cell.angle_beta   90.00
_cell.angle_gamma   90.00
#
_symmetry.space_group_name_H-M   'P 1'
#
loop_
_entity.id
_entity.type
_entity.pdbx_description
1 polymer ?
#
loop_
_entity_poly.entity_id
_entity_poly.type
_entity_poly.pdbx_seq_one_letter_code
_entity_poly.pdbx_strand_id
1 'polypeptide(L)'
;MASLSLENICKIYPNGFEAVKDFNLEINDKDFIIFVGPSGCGKSTTLRMIAGLEDISKGNLKIDGKVVNDVEAKDRDIAMVFQSYALYPHLTVYDNMAFGLKLKKVPKDEIDKKVRYAAKILDLEKLLDRKPKALSGGQRQRVAMGRAIVREPKVFL
;
A
#
# COMPACT_ATOMS: atom_id res chain seq x y z
N MET A 1 -2.48 -3.27 13.90
CA MET A 1 -3.16 -2.97 12.62
C MET A 1 -4.39 -2.13 12.95
N ALA A 2 -5.23 -1.77 11.99
CA ALA A 2 -6.35 -0.85 12.21
C ALA A 2 -7.65 -1.46 11.69
N SER A 3 -8.80 -1.02 12.25
CA SER A 3 -10.12 -1.30 11.65
C SER A 3 -10.40 -0.32 10.51
N LEU A 4 -11.14 -0.78 9.49
CA LEU A 4 -11.64 0.08 8.41
C LEU A 4 -13.15 -0.05 8.31
N SER A 5 -13.82 1.09 8.06
CA SER A 5 -15.25 1.15 7.74
C SER A 5 -15.43 1.95 6.46
N LEU A 6 -16.05 1.34 5.47
CA LEU A 6 -16.48 1.98 4.23
C LEU A 6 -18.02 2.09 4.28
N GLU A 7 -18.53 3.30 4.32
CA GLU A 7 -19.95 3.59 4.48
C GLU A 7 -20.48 4.31 3.24
N ASN A 8 -21.31 3.64 2.45
CA ASN A 8 -21.96 4.15 1.25
C ASN A 8 -20.99 4.81 0.26
N ILE A 9 -19.81 4.21 0.10
CA ILE A 9 -18.74 4.74 -0.74
C ILE A 9 -19.15 4.71 -2.20
N CYS A 10 -19.10 5.88 -2.85
CA CYS A 10 -19.27 6.01 -4.30
C CYS A 10 -18.06 6.69 -4.93
N LYS A 11 -17.73 6.27 -6.15
CA LYS A 11 -16.80 6.96 -7.03
C LYS A 11 -17.44 7.27 -8.37
N ILE A 12 -17.59 8.56 -8.66
CA ILE A 12 -18.12 9.08 -9.91
C ILE A 12 -17.04 9.93 -10.56
N TYR A 13 -16.62 9.58 -11.76
CA TYR A 13 -15.65 10.35 -12.53
C TYR A 13 -16.31 11.56 -13.23
N PRO A 14 -15.52 12.58 -13.65
CA PRO A 14 -16.07 13.79 -14.30
C PRO A 14 -16.91 13.53 -15.56
N ASN A 15 -16.69 12.40 -16.25
CA ASN A 15 -17.45 11.95 -17.40
C ASN A 15 -18.79 11.26 -17.05
N GLY A 16 -19.18 11.28 -15.76
CA GLY A 16 -20.41 10.63 -15.28
C GLY A 16 -20.30 9.12 -15.03
N PHE A 17 -19.15 8.50 -15.32
CA PHE A 17 -18.96 7.06 -15.07
C PHE A 17 -18.88 6.77 -13.57
N GLU A 18 -19.81 5.94 -13.09
CA GLU A 18 -19.86 5.48 -11.70
C GLU A 18 -19.06 4.17 -11.55
N ALA A 19 -17.82 4.28 -11.09
CA ALA A 19 -16.90 3.16 -10.96
C ALA A 19 -17.11 2.32 -9.69
N VAL A 20 -17.64 2.94 -8.63
CA VAL A 20 -18.02 2.29 -7.36
C VAL A 20 -19.33 2.90 -6.92
N LYS A 21 -20.29 2.04 -6.56
CA LYS A 21 -21.64 2.45 -6.19
C LYS A 21 -22.03 1.86 -4.85
N ASP A 22 -22.39 2.73 -3.91
CA ASP A 22 -22.96 2.39 -2.59
C ASP A 22 -22.23 1.21 -1.91
N PHE A 23 -20.90 1.24 -1.92
CA PHE A 23 -20.07 0.17 -1.40
C PHE A 23 -19.94 0.29 0.11
N ASN A 24 -20.33 -0.78 0.80
CA ASN A 24 -20.28 -0.88 2.25
C ASN A 24 -19.42 -2.06 2.67
N LEU A 25 -18.49 -1.87 3.61
CA LEU A 25 -17.63 -2.92 4.12
C LEU A 25 -17.07 -2.54 5.50
N GLU A 26 -17.19 -3.46 6.45
CA GLU A 26 -16.53 -3.39 7.74
C GLU A 26 -15.38 -4.38 7.80
N ILE A 27 -14.21 -3.93 8.22
CA ILE A 27 -12.99 -4.73 8.36
C ILE A 27 -12.46 -4.54 9.77
N ASN A 28 -12.40 -5.62 10.52
CA ASN A 28 -11.86 -5.59 11.87
C ASN A 28 -10.33 -5.62 11.85
N ASP A 29 -9.72 -5.27 12.99
CA ASP A 29 -8.28 -5.41 13.17
C ASP A 29 -7.84 -6.86 12.91
N LYS A 30 -6.80 -7.02 12.10
CA LYS A 30 -6.20 -8.30 11.67
C LYS A 30 -7.01 -9.12 10.66
N ASP A 31 -8.13 -8.63 10.16
CA ASP A 31 -8.84 -9.29 9.07
C ASP A 31 -8.00 -9.31 7.79
N PHE A 32 -8.12 -10.40 7.04
CA PHE A 32 -7.54 -10.56 5.71
C PHE A 32 -8.66 -10.59 4.68
N ILE A 33 -8.75 -9.54 3.86
CA ILE A 33 -9.84 -9.34 2.89
C ILE A 33 -9.31 -9.51 1.46
N ILE A 34 -10.07 -10.21 0.63
CA ILE A 34 -9.78 -10.36 -0.80
C ILE A 34 -10.96 -9.82 -1.62
N PHE A 35 -10.70 -8.83 -2.48
CA PHE A 35 -11.68 -8.37 -3.47
C PHE A 35 -11.64 -9.25 -4.72
N VAL A 36 -12.73 -9.96 -4.97
CA VAL A 36 -12.89 -10.82 -6.15
C VAL A 36 -13.95 -10.23 -7.09
N GLY A 37 -13.70 -10.30 -8.38
CA GLY A 37 -14.63 -9.82 -9.39
C GLY A 37 -13.98 -9.61 -10.75
N PRO A 38 -14.76 -9.40 -11.82
CA PRO A 38 -14.26 -9.20 -13.17
C PRO A 38 -13.41 -7.94 -13.31
N SER A 39 -12.69 -7.82 -14.41
CA SER A 39 -11.94 -6.62 -14.75
C SER A 39 -12.88 -5.42 -14.88
N GLY A 40 -12.50 -4.27 -14.32
CA GLY A 40 -13.31 -3.04 -14.37
C GLY A 40 -14.42 -2.91 -13.32
N CYS A 41 -14.62 -3.88 -12.41
CA CYS A 41 -15.67 -3.79 -11.37
C CYS A 41 -15.30 -2.93 -10.15
N GLY A 42 -14.33 -2.05 -10.24
CA GLY A 42 -14.02 -1.07 -9.19
C GLY A 42 -13.00 -1.50 -8.12
N LYS A 43 -12.47 -2.73 -8.12
CA LYS A 43 -11.53 -3.22 -7.09
C LYS A 43 -10.33 -2.29 -6.86
N SER A 44 -9.61 -1.98 -7.93
CA SER A 44 -8.44 -1.10 -7.84
C SER A 44 -8.80 0.35 -7.49
N THR A 45 -9.96 0.81 -7.92
CA THR A 45 -10.51 2.13 -7.57
C THR A 45 -10.79 2.18 -6.06
N THR A 46 -11.44 1.15 -5.51
CA THR A 46 -11.70 1.06 -4.06
C THR A 46 -10.40 1.04 -3.24
N LEU A 47 -9.42 0.20 -3.64
CA LEU A 47 -8.11 0.19 -2.98
C LEU A 47 -7.40 1.55 -3.04
N ARG A 48 -7.49 2.27 -4.17
CA ARG A 48 -6.93 3.61 -4.32
C ARG A 48 -7.64 4.63 -3.45
N MET A 49 -8.97 4.55 -3.32
CA MET A 49 -9.72 5.42 -2.39
C MET A 49 -9.31 5.17 -0.94
N ILE A 50 -9.16 3.91 -0.53
CA ILE A 50 -8.65 3.57 0.80
C ILE A 50 -7.25 4.16 1.02
N ALA A 51 -6.36 4.04 0.03
CA ALA A 51 -5.00 4.57 0.09
C ALA A 51 -4.91 6.11 0.03
N GLY A 52 -5.99 6.83 -0.30
CA GLY A 52 -5.97 8.28 -0.52
C GLY A 52 -5.31 8.70 -1.82
N LEU A 53 -5.29 7.80 -2.81
CA LEU A 53 -4.77 8.04 -4.16
C LEU A 53 -5.88 8.33 -5.18
N GLU A 54 -7.12 8.29 -4.71
CA GLU A 54 -8.33 8.59 -5.47
C GLU A 54 -9.37 9.17 -4.53
N ASP A 55 -10.02 10.26 -4.94
CA ASP A 55 -11.03 10.93 -4.12
C ASP A 55 -12.32 10.12 -4.05
N ILE A 56 -12.96 10.14 -2.89
CA ILE A 56 -14.27 9.57 -2.66
C ILE A 56 -15.32 10.61 -3.07
N SER A 57 -16.26 10.23 -3.96
CA SER A 57 -17.32 11.14 -4.41
C SER A 57 -18.47 11.28 -3.42
N LYS A 58 -18.81 10.17 -2.71
CA LYS A 58 -19.83 10.14 -1.65
C LYS A 58 -19.49 9.05 -0.64
N GLY A 59 -20.05 9.18 0.56
CA GLY A 59 -19.85 8.22 1.65
C GLY A 59 -18.64 8.57 2.52
N ASN A 60 -18.37 7.76 3.52
CA ASN A 60 -17.30 7.98 4.49
C ASN A 60 -16.37 6.77 4.55
N LEU A 61 -15.07 7.03 4.48
CA LEU A 61 -14.03 6.06 4.83
C LEU A 61 -13.51 6.39 6.22
N LYS A 62 -13.53 5.40 7.10
CA LYS A 62 -12.97 5.53 8.44
C LYS A 62 -11.81 4.56 8.65
N ILE A 63 -10.78 5.01 9.35
CA ILE A 63 -9.66 4.19 9.86
C ILE A 63 -9.61 4.40 11.37
N ASP A 64 -9.69 3.33 12.16
CA ASP A 64 -9.81 3.39 13.61
C ASP A 64 -10.94 4.36 14.08
N GLY A 65 -12.09 4.31 13.41
CA GLY A 65 -13.25 5.15 13.69
C GLY A 65 -13.14 6.62 13.26
N LYS A 66 -11.99 7.06 12.70
CA LYS A 66 -11.78 8.44 12.24
C LYS A 66 -12.03 8.53 10.74
N VAL A 67 -12.88 9.49 10.31
CA VAL A 67 -13.08 9.79 8.88
C VAL A 67 -11.77 10.31 8.28
N VAL A 68 -11.36 9.72 7.14
CA VAL A 68 -10.09 10.03 6.47
C VAL A 68 -10.27 10.47 5.03
N ASN A 69 -11.47 10.83 4.61
CA ASN A 69 -11.74 11.25 3.22
C ASN A 69 -10.77 12.33 2.74
N ASP A 70 -10.56 13.38 3.56
CA ASP A 70 -9.73 14.54 3.25
C ASP A 70 -8.29 14.41 3.77
N VAL A 71 -7.91 13.25 4.30
CA VAL A 71 -6.55 12.99 4.77
C VAL A 71 -5.68 12.55 3.59
N GLU A 72 -4.55 13.23 3.38
CA GLU A 72 -3.61 12.87 2.32
C GLU A 72 -3.05 11.45 2.50
N ALA A 73 -2.75 10.77 1.39
CA ALA A 73 -2.22 9.39 1.38
C ALA A 73 -1.00 9.18 2.29
N LYS A 74 -0.11 10.18 2.39
CA LYS A 74 1.10 10.12 3.22
C LYS A 74 0.79 10.04 4.72
N ASP A 75 -0.36 10.58 5.15
CA ASP A 75 -0.77 10.73 6.55
C ASP A 75 -1.75 9.66 7.01
N ARG A 76 -2.23 8.78 6.10
CA ARG A 76 -3.14 7.67 6.43
C ARG A 76 -2.48 6.45 7.08
N ASP A 77 -1.15 6.42 7.17
CA ASP A 77 -0.37 5.28 7.68
C ASP A 77 -0.68 3.95 6.99
N ILE A 78 -0.86 4.02 5.67
CA ILE A 78 -1.16 2.89 4.79
C ILE A 78 0.07 2.57 3.94
N ALA A 79 0.30 1.29 3.64
CA ALA A 79 1.21 0.86 2.60
C ALA A 79 0.44 0.12 1.51
N MET A 80 0.71 0.48 0.26
CA MET A 80 0.11 -0.15 -0.92
C MET A 80 1.20 -0.74 -1.82
N VAL A 81 1.01 -2.00 -2.23
CA VAL A 81 1.84 -2.67 -3.23
C VAL A 81 1.13 -2.62 -4.58
N PHE A 82 1.73 -1.92 -5.54
CA PHE A 82 1.16 -1.78 -6.89
C PHE A 82 1.43 -3.01 -7.76
N GLN A 83 0.53 -3.29 -8.68
CA GLN A 83 0.70 -4.37 -9.67
C GLN A 83 1.96 -4.19 -10.53
N SER A 84 2.36 -2.95 -10.82
CA SER A 84 3.59 -2.60 -11.55
C SER A 84 4.84 -2.61 -10.68
N TYR A 85 4.72 -2.98 -9.40
CA TYR A 85 5.75 -2.95 -8.35
C TYR A 85 6.27 -1.55 -8.00
N ALA A 86 6.26 -0.58 -8.91
CA ALA A 86 6.71 0.82 -8.74
C ALA A 86 8.07 0.95 -8.03
N LEU A 87 9.05 0.10 -8.40
CA LEU A 87 10.40 0.16 -7.85
C LEU A 87 11.19 1.29 -8.50
N TYR A 88 12.08 1.90 -7.71
CA TYR A 88 13.05 2.89 -8.20
C TYR A 88 14.19 2.16 -8.94
N PRO A 89 14.30 2.29 -10.27
CA PRO A 89 15.19 1.44 -11.07
C PRO A 89 16.68 1.74 -10.84
N HIS A 90 17.00 2.94 -10.38
CA HIS A 90 18.37 3.37 -10.10
C HIS A 90 18.88 2.97 -8.72
N LEU A 91 17.98 2.62 -7.80
CA LEU A 91 18.28 2.20 -6.44
C LEU A 91 18.49 0.68 -6.34
N THR A 92 19.32 0.24 -5.38
CA THR A 92 19.46 -1.18 -5.03
C THR A 92 18.18 -1.70 -4.37
N VAL A 93 18.09 -3.02 -4.15
CA VAL A 93 17.02 -3.64 -3.36
C VAL A 93 16.98 -3.03 -1.95
N TYR A 94 18.15 -2.96 -1.30
CA TYR A 94 18.28 -2.34 0.02
C TYR A 94 17.75 -0.91 0.02
N ASP A 95 18.20 -0.08 -0.91
CA ASP A 95 17.80 1.32 -0.97
C ASP A 95 16.33 1.51 -1.34
N ASN A 96 15.77 0.64 -2.18
CA ASN A 96 14.33 0.62 -2.44
C ASN A 96 13.54 0.38 -1.14
N MET A 97 13.93 -0.60 -0.35
CA MET A 97 13.27 -0.91 0.93
C MET A 97 13.47 0.21 1.96
N ALA A 98 14.69 0.75 2.06
CA ALA A 98 15.05 1.80 3.01
C ALA A 98 14.47 3.18 2.69
N PHE A 99 14.04 3.43 1.45
CA PHE A 99 13.74 4.77 0.94
C PHE A 99 12.75 5.56 1.81
N GLY A 100 11.61 4.96 2.16
CA GLY A 100 10.59 5.62 2.99
C GLY A 100 11.07 5.94 4.41
N LEU A 101 11.93 5.08 4.99
CA LEU A 101 12.51 5.31 6.32
C LEU A 101 13.56 6.43 6.28
N LYS A 102 14.36 6.50 5.20
CA LYS A 102 15.31 7.60 4.99
C LYS A 102 14.61 8.95 4.89
N LEU A 103 13.48 9.03 4.18
CA LEU A 103 12.67 10.26 4.10
C LEU A 103 12.12 10.69 5.47
N LYS A 104 11.74 9.73 6.32
CA LYS A 104 11.33 9.98 7.71
C LYS A 104 12.50 10.26 8.67
N LYS A 105 13.73 10.32 8.16
CA LYS A 105 14.98 10.56 8.94
C LYS A 105 15.18 9.55 10.07
N VAL A 106 14.75 8.30 9.88
CA VAL A 106 15.00 7.20 10.83
C VAL A 106 16.51 6.95 10.93
N PRO A 107 17.07 6.63 12.12
CA PRO A 107 18.49 6.31 12.30
C PRO A 107 18.95 5.15 11.41
N LYS A 108 20.19 5.21 10.92
CA LYS A 108 20.73 4.23 9.95
C LYS A 108 20.74 2.79 10.47
N ASP A 109 21.09 2.61 11.74
CA ASP A 109 21.11 1.30 12.41
C ASP A 109 19.71 0.70 12.54
N GLU A 110 18.68 1.49 12.78
CA GLU A 110 17.29 1.06 12.79
C GLU A 110 16.82 0.70 11.38
N ILE A 111 17.17 1.51 10.37
CA ILE A 111 16.87 1.20 8.97
C ILE A 111 17.48 -0.15 8.59
N ASP A 112 18.77 -0.38 8.91
CA ASP A 112 19.45 -1.63 8.57
C ASP A 112 18.77 -2.84 9.22
N LYS A 113 18.42 -2.75 10.50
CA LYS A 113 17.67 -3.81 11.22
C LYS A 113 16.34 -4.13 10.54
N LYS A 114 15.51 -3.11 10.23
CA LYS A 114 14.20 -3.31 9.60
C LYS A 114 14.32 -3.87 8.18
N VAL A 115 15.26 -3.37 7.39
CA VAL A 115 15.49 -3.86 6.02
C VAL A 115 15.97 -5.30 6.02
N ARG A 116 16.94 -5.66 6.86
CA ARG A 116 17.44 -7.05 6.93
C ARG A 116 16.39 -8.01 7.46
N TYR A 117 15.60 -7.59 8.44
CA TYR A 117 14.49 -8.39 8.94
C TYR A 117 13.46 -8.70 7.84
N ALA A 118 13.02 -7.67 7.10
CA ALA A 118 12.10 -7.86 5.98
C ALA A 118 12.74 -8.67 4.83
N ALA A 119 14.02 -8.45 4.54
CA ALA A 119 14.75 -9.20 3.52
C ALA A 119 14.83 -10.69 3.87
N LYS A 120 15.02 -11.04 5.14
CA LYS A 120 15.04 -12.43 5.63
C LYS A 120 13.68 -13.11 5.43
N ILE A 121 12.58 -12.44 5.81
CA ILE A 121 11.21 -12.98 5.63
C ILE A 121 10.89 -13.24 4.15
N LEU A 122 11.39 -12.36 3.26
CA LEU A 122 11.09 -12.35 1.83
C LEU A 122 12.13 -13.10 0.99
N ASP A 123 13.14 -13.73 1.61
CA ASP A 123 14.25 -14.40 0.92
C ASP A 123 14.94 -13.47 -0.10
N LEU A 124 15.33 -12.28 0.37
CA LEU A 124 16.00 -11.23 -0.43
C LEU A 124 17.40 -10.90 0.06
N GLU A 125 17.91 -11.54 1.11
CA GLU A 125 19.19 -11.19 1.76
C GLU A 125 20.36 -11.17 0.77
N LYS A 126 20.43 -12.18 -0.12
CA LYS A 126 21.49 -12.30 -1.16
C LYS A 126 21.30 -11.34 -2.34
N LEU A 127 20.22 -10.58 -2.35
CA LEU A 127 19.85 -9.70 -3.46
C LEU A 127 19.91 -8.21 -3.09
N LEU A 128 20.24 -7.87 -1.84
CA LEU A 128 20.16 -6.52 -1.30
C LEU A 128 20.98 -5.51 -2.12
N ASP A 129 22.11 -5.90 -2.68
CA ASP A 129 22.99 -5.03 -3.47
C ASP A 129 22.60 -4.97 -4.97
N ARG A 130 21.63 -5.79 -5.41
CA ARG A 130 21.20 -5.81 -6.80
C ARG A 130 20.25 -4.67 -7.11
N LYS A 131 20.19 -4.27 -8.40
CA LYS A 131 19.19 -3.32 -8.91
C LYS A 131 17.99 -4.07 -9.51
N PRO A 132 16.81 -3.44 -9.60
CA PRO A 132 15.58 -4.06 -10.12
C PRO A 132 15.72 -4.74 -11.48
N LYS A 133 16.57 -4.22 -12.38
CA LYS A 133 16.84 -4.82 -13.69
C LYS A 133 17.46 -6.22 -13.65
N ALA A 134 18.14 -6.55 -12.54
CA ALA A 134 18.80 -7.85 -12.34
C ALA A 134 17.91 -8.84 -11.55
N LEU A 135 16.60 -8.55 -11.41
CA LEU A 135 15.65 -9.35 -10.64
C LEU A 135 14.59 -9.96 -11.55
N SER A 136 14.11 -11.16 -11.19
CA SER A 136 12.91 -11.74 -11.79
C SER A 136 11.65 -10.97 -11.38
N GLY A 137 10.51 -11.23 -12.07
CA GLY A 137 9.21 -10.63 -11.72
C GLY A 137 8.82 -10.87 -10.27
N GLY A 138 8.88 -12.12 -9.81
CA GLY A 138 8.58 -12.46 -8.42
C GLY A 138 9.54 -11.84 -7.40
N GLN A 139 10.83 -11.70 -7.74
CA GLN A 139 11.78 -10.99 -6.88
C GLN A 139 11.44 -9.50 -6.78
N ARG A 140 11.09 -8.84 -7.89
CA ARG A 140 10.65 -7.44 -7.87
C ARG A 140 9.39 -7.24 -7.03
N GLN A 141 8.42 -8.18 -7.13
CA GLN A 141 7.22 -8.16 -6.29
C GLN A 141 7.58 -8.25 -4.80
N ARG A 142 8.46 -9.18 -4.42
CA ARG A 142 8.92 -9.30 -3.03
C ARG A 142 9.63 -8.04 -2.53
N VAL A 143 10.43 -7.38 -3.37
CA VAL A 143 11.03 -6.08 -3.01
C VAL A 143 9.98 -5.00 -2.76
N ALA A 144 8.91 -4.94 -3.58
CA ALA A 144 7.80 -4.01 -3.38
C ALA A 144 7.06 -4.30 -2.05
N MET A 145 6.84 -5.57 -1.71
CA MET A 145 6.31 -5.97 -0.40
C MET A 145 7.26 -5.55 0.74
N GLY A 146 8.57 -5.73 0.57
CA GLY A 146 9.56 -5.30 1.55
C GLY A 146 9.53 -3.80 1.83
N ARG A 147 9.36 -2.97 0.80
CA ARG A 147 9.16 -1.51 0.94
C ARG A 147 7.95 -1.17 1.82
N ALA A 148 6.90 -1.97 1.75
CA ALA A 148 5.70 -1.78 2.54
C ALA A 148 5.91 -2.27 3.97
N ILE A 149 6.47 -3.47 4.17
CA ILE A 149 6.67 -4.11 5.47
C ILE A 149 7.57 -3.28 6.39
N VAL A 150 8.69 -2.74 5.89
CA VAL A 150 9.64 -1.95 6.71
C VAL A 150 9.03 -0.69 7.32
N ARG A 151 7.90 -0.22 6.78
CA ARG A 151 7.18 0.96 7.29
C ARG A 151 6.27 0.62 8.46
N GLU A 152 5.99 -0.66 8.71
CA GLU A 152 5.06 -1.13 9.75
C GLU A 152 3.70 -0.40 9.69
N PRO A 153 3.03 -0.40 8.52
CA PRO A 153 1.81 0.37 8.34
C PRO A 153 0.66 -0.20 9.16
N LYS A 154 -0.31 0.64 9.49
CA LYS A 154 -1.57 0.21 10.11
C LYS A 154 -2.44 -0.62 9.16
N VAL A 155 -2.43 -0.28 7.88
CA VAL A 155 -3.18 -0.98 6.82
C VAL A 155 -2.24 -1.35 5.68
N PHE A 156 -2.35 -2.57 5.20
CA PHE A 156 -1.58 -3.12 4.09
C PHE A 156 -2.52 -3.45 2.91
N LEU A 157 -2.27 -2.84 1.74
CA LEU A 157 -3.06 -2.99 0.50
C LEU A 157 -2.24 -3.61 -0.64
#